data_90cf69cd4ac54943fa83b4ab295b38b4
#
_entry.id   90cf69cd4ac54943fa83b4ab295b38b4
#
_cell.length_a   1.000
_cell.length_b   1.000
_cell.length_c   1.000
_cell.angle_alpha   90.00
_cell.angle_beta   90.00
_cell.angle_gamma   90.00
#
_symmetry.space_group_name_H-M   'P 1'
#
loop_
_entity.id
_entity.type
_entity.pdbx_description
1 polymer ?
#
loop_
_entity_poly.entity_id
_entity_poly.type
_entity_poly.pdbx_seq_one_letter_code
_entity_poly.pdbx_strand_id
1 'polypeptide(L)'
;MEEQKDIISLLDLMTQPVFCVKDQIIIHANEAARQLLAEVGTSILPLLGSSAEAYGEFTGGCLYLTLTVAGQSAGACVHRLEGFDVFELDGSDNAILQALALAASSLRKPLSSALSGAASLLDSQEDPEALHQLSQLNRNLHQILRLLGNMSDADYVSSHCRPETTDLPALFRDIFEKAQTLFSRSGLTLTYEDLREPVYGLVDRDQLERAVLNILSNAAKFTPKDGRIDASLVRRGNSLRLSVQDSGSGIAQEVMSSLFRRHLRQPGIEDSRFGLGLGIHMIHAAARNHGGTLLITQGENGGTRVVLTLAIRQKDGSNISSPIFRVDYTGGFDHALVELADCLPAELFDGSF
;
A
#
# COMPACT_ATOMS: atom_id res chain seq x y z
N MET A 1 -32.40 -7.82 10.91
CA MET A 1 -32.26 -9.20 11.39
C MET A 1 -32.23 -10.24 10.27
N GLU A 2 -33.04 -10.09 9.22
CA GLU A 2 -33.02 -10.93 8.01
C GLU A 2 -31.76 -10.67 7.19
N GLU A 3 -31.42 -9.43 6.92
CA GLU A 3 -30.25 -8.98 6.20
C GLU A 3 -28.91 -9.44 6.84
N GLN A 4 -28.83 -9.48 8.18
CA GLN A 4 -27.67 -10.03 8.90
C GLN A 4 -27.50 -11.55 8.67
N LYS A 5 -28.59 -12.29 8.59
CA LYS A 5 -28.54 -13.74 8.32
C LYS A 5 -28.07 -14.03 6.89
N ASP A 6 -28.48 -13.21 5.94
CA ASP A 6 -28.09 -13.36 4.55
C ASP A 6 -26.60 -13.08 4.36
N ILE A 7 -26.06 -12.05 5.03
CA ILE A 7 -24.61 -11.75 5.00
C ILE A 7 -23.82 -12.90 5.65
N ILE A 8 -24.21 -13.38 6.81
CA ILE A 8 -23.56 -14.50 7.50
C ILE A 8 -23.54 -15.76 6.62
N SER A 9 -24.66 -16.06 5.96
CA SER A 9 -24.76 -17.21 5.05
C SER A 9 -23.83 -17.08 3.83
N LEU A 10 -23.61 -15.88 3.35
CA LEU A 10 -22.63 -15.60 2.27
C LEU A 10 -21.19 -15.78 2.76
N LEU A 11 -20.89 -15.39 4.01
CA LEU A 11 -19.55 -15.54 4.58
C LEU A 11 -19.18 -17.01 4.78
N ASP A 12 -20.16 -17.90 5.04
CA ASP A 12 -19.93 -19.33 5.14
C ASP A 12 -19.55 -20.01 3.81
N LEU A 13 -19.84 -19.36 2.67
CA LEU A 13 -19.42 -19.83 1.34
C LEU A 13 -18.00 -19.41 0.96
N MET A 14 -17.38 -18.53 1.75
CA MET A 14 -16.02 -18.05 1.48
C MET A 14 -14.99 -19.12 1.89
N THR A 15 -14.00 -19.33 1.01
CA THR A 15 -12.87 -20.23 1.27
C THR A 15 -11.81 -19.60 2.17
N GLN A 16 -11.79 -18.28 2.27
CA GLN A 16 -10.88 -17.55 3.15
C GLN A 16 -11.42 -17.50 4.57
N PRO A 17 -10.53 -17.41 5.57
CA PRO A 17 -10.94 -17.30 6.95
C PRO A 17 -11.63 -15.96 7.20
N VAL A 18 -12.92 -15.99 7.54
CA VAL A 18 -13.74 -14.80 7.82
C VAL A 18 -14.51 -15.01 9.12
N PHE A 19 -14.55 -13.97 9.95
CA PHE A 19 -15.34 -13.97 11.18
C PHE A 19 -15.96 -12.60 11.44
N CYS A 20 -17.04 -12.60 12.23
CA CYS A 20 -17.77 -11.39 12.58
C CYS A 20 -17.61 -11.07 14.06
N VAL A 21 -17.45 -9.79 14.36
CA VAL A 21 -17.30 -9.26 15.72
C VAL A 21 -18.41 -8.24 16.01
N LYS A 22 -19.06 -8.38 17.15
CA LYS A 22 -20.00 -7.40 17.67
C LYS A 22 -19.67 -7.14 19.14
N ASP A 23 -19.63 -5.88 19.53
CA ASP A 23 -19.31 -5.47 20.91
C ASP A 23 -18.03 -6.14 21.44
N GLN A 24 -17.00 -6.24 20.58
CA GLN A 24 -15.70 -6.88 20.84
C GLN A 24 -15.76 -8.41 21.06
N ILE A 25 -16.90 -9.05 20.79
CA ILE A 25 -17.09 -10.50 20.89
C ILE A 25 -17.22 -11.09 19.48
N ILE A 26 -16.54 -12.21 19.22
CA ILE A 26 -16.69 -12.99 18.00
C ILE A 26 -18.06 -13.66 18.01
N ILE A 27 -18.96 -13.23 17.11
CA ILE A 27 -20.33 -13.73 17.04
C ILE A 27 -20.51 -14.82 15.98
N HIS A 28 -19.61 -14.87 14.99
CA HIS A 28 -19.64 -15.86 13.92
C HIS A 28 -18.24 -16.06 13.33
N ALA A 29 -17.96 -17.27 12.86
CA ALA A 29 -16.75 -17.61 12.11
C ALA A 29 -17.09 -18.71 11.10
N ASN A 30 -16.61 -18.59 9.85
CA ASN A 30 -16.75 -19.63 8.84
C ASN A 30 -15.82 -20.81 9.14
N GLU A 31 -15.95 -21.91 8.38
CA GLU A 31 -15.16 -23.15 8.57
C GLU A 31 -13.65 -22.87 8.59
N ALA A 32 -13.15 -22.07 7.64
CA ALA A 32 -11.75 -21.73 7.54
C ALA A 32 -11.23 -20.91 8.74
N ALA A 33 -12.04 -19.99 9.25
CA ALA A 33 -11.70 -19.20 10.43
C ALA A 33 -11.70 -20.03 11.72
N ARG A 34 -12.63 -20.98 11.87
CA ARG A 34 -12.69 -21.88 13.03
C ARG A 34 -11.46 -22.76 13.17
N GLN A 35 -10.81 -23.11 12.06
CA GLN A 35 -9.56 -23.89 12.08
C GLN A 35 -8.35 -23.08 12.58
N LEU A 36 -8.39 -21.76 12.47
CA LEU A 36 -7.30 -20.86 12.80
C LEU A 36 -7.52 -20.08 14.10
N LEU A 37 -8.76 -19.77 14.45
CA LEU A 37 -9.14 -18.82 15.49
C LEU A 37 -9.76 -19.46 16.71
N ALA A 38 -9.80 -18.65 17.77
CA ALA A 38 -10.50 -18.93 18.98
C ALA A 38 -12.01 -19.15 18.76
N GLU A 39 -12.64 -19.78 19.73
CA GLU A 39 -14.06 -20.13 19.71
C GLU A 39 -14.98 -18.92 19.61
N VAL A 40 -16.11 -19.08 18.93
CA VAL A 40 -17.21 -18.11 18.90
C VAL A 40 -17.67 -17.83 20.34
N GLY A 41 -17.91 -16.58 20.66
CA GLY A 41 -18.23 -16.12 22.02
C GLY A 41 -17.03 -15.57 22.80
N THR A 42 -15.82 -15.63 22.24
CA THR A 42 -14.62 -15.07 22.88
C THR A 42 -14.37 -13.60 22.45
N SER A 43 -13.62 -12.87 23.29
CA SER A 43 -13.25 -11.49 22.97
C SER A 43 -12.16 -11.42 21.91
N ILE A 44 -12.28 -10.45 20.97
CA ILE A 44 -11.27 -10.16 19.94
C ILE A 44 -10.04 -9.44 20.52
N LEU A 45 -10.17 -8.76 21.67
CA LEU A 45 -9.11 -7.90 22.21
C LEU A 45 -7.75 -8.59 22.40
N PRO A 46 -7.66 -9.84 22.91
CA PRO A 46 -6.38 -10.52 23.03
C PRO A 46 -5.70 -10.77 21.67
N LEU A 47 -6.48 -10.91 20.59
CA LEU A 47 -5.95 -11.15 19.24
C LEU A 47 -5.44 -9.85 18.58
N LEU A 48 -5.95 -8.68 18.97
CA LEU A 48 -5.59 -7.39 18.38
C LEU A 48 -4.18 -6.92 18.77
N GLY A 49 -3.69 -7.29 19.94
CA GLY A 49 -2.36 -6.87 20.40
C GLY A 49 -2.12 -5.37 20.26
N SER A 50 -1.07 -4.97 19.52
CA SER A 50 -0.75 -3.57 19.26
C SER A 50 -1.74 -2.84 18.35
N SER A 51 -2.63 -3.56 17.68
CA SER A 51 -3.66 -3.00 16.80
C SER A 51 -4.95 -2.59 17.53
N ALA A 52 -5.04 -2.84 18.85
CA ALA A 52 -6.25 -2.60 19.63
C ALA A 52 -6.68 -1.11 19.64
N GLU A 53 -5.73 -0.19 19.73
CA GLU A 53 -5.97 1.26 19.69
C GLU A 53 -6.57 1.68 18.34
N ALA A 54 -5.95 1.24 17.24
CA ALA A 54 -6.42 1.54 15.88
C ALA A 54 -7.83 0.96 15.61
N TYR A 55 -8.11 -0.23 16.13
CA TYR A 55 -9.43 -0.83 16.04
C TYR A 55 -10.48 -0.06 16.89
N GLY A 56 -10.09 0.40 18.07
CA GLY A 56 -10.96 1.22 18.93
C GLY A 56 -11.31 2.58 18.31
N GLU A 57 -10.39 3.20 17.59
CA GLU A 57 -10.61 4.46 16.87
C GLU A 57 -11.30 4.27 15.51
N PHE A 58 -11.48 3.04 15.04
CA PHE A 58 -12.04 2.74 13.73
C PHE A 58 -13.54 3.05 13.69
N THR A 59 -13.94 4.01 12.87
CA THR A 59 -15.33 4.46 12.74
C THR A 59 -15.99 4.02 11.42
N GLY A 60 -15.19 3.57 10.43
CA GLY A 60 -15.71 3.14 9.14
C GLY A 60 -14.64 3.14 8.05
N GLY A 61 -14.97 2.62 6.89
CA GLY A 61 -14.03 2.38 5.80
C GLY A 61 -13.40 1.00 5.92
N CYS A 62 -12.09 0.93 5.69
CA CYS A 62 -11.31 -0.27 5.57
C CYS A 62 -10.08 -0.18 6.46
N LEU A 63 -10.00 -1.01 7.48
CA LEU A 63 -8.85 -1.06 8.40
C LEU A 63 -8.08 -2.37 8.20
N TYR A 64 -6.83 -2.24 7.75
CA TYR A 64 -5.87 -3.34 7.74
C TYR A 64 -5.05 -3.34 9.02
N LEU A 65 -5.01 -4.46 9.71
CA LEU A 65 -4.33 -4.64 10.98
C LEU A 65 -3.69 -6.03 11.09
N THR A 66 -2.93 -6.24 12.14
CA THR A 66 -2.33 -7.54 12.45
C THR A 66 -3.01 -8.13 13.67
N LEU A 67 -3.40 -9.40 13.54
CA LEU A 67 -3.89 -10.22 14.65
C LEU A 67 -2.80 -11.19 15.09
N THR A 68 -2.79 -11.52 16.37
CA THR A 68 -1.97 -12.60 16.92
C THR A 68 -2.88 -13.82 17.14
N VAL A 69 -2.73 -14.84 16.28
CA VAL A 69 -3.52 -16.07 16.28
C VAL A 69 -2.60 -17.23 16.59
N ALA A 70 -2.86 -17.98 17.65
CA ALA A 70 -2.03 -19.11 18.10
C ALA A 70 -0.52 -18.77 18.21
N GLY A 71 -0.17 -17.54 18.58
CA GLY A 71 1.21 -17.06 18.69
C GLY A 71 1.86 -16.64 17.35
N GLN A 72 1.12 -16.71 16.25
CA GLN A 72 1.56 -16.24 14.93
C GLN A 72 0.85 -14.95 14.55
N SER A 73 1.55 -14.10 13.78
CA SER A 73 0.98 -12.86 13.26
C SER A 73 0.24 -13.13 11.95
N ALA A 74 -1.05 -12.84 11.90
CA ALA A 74 -1.89 -12.90 10.72
C ALA A 74 -2.35 -11.49 10.32
N GLY A 75 -2.24 -11.13 9.04
CA GLY A 75 -2.86 -9.93 8.52
C GLY A 75 -4.36 -10.08 8.48
N ALA A 76 -5.09 -9.03 8.82
CA ALA A 76 -6.54 -9.02 8.74
C ALA A 76 -7.04 -7.69 8.17
N CYS A 77 -8.11 -7.78 7.43
CA CYS A 77 -8.86 -6.63 7.01
C CYS A 77 -10.22 -6.56 7.68
N VAL A 78 -10.58 -5.37 8.16
CA VAL A 78 -11.78 -5.12 8.95
C VAL A 78 -12.70 -4.17 8.21
N HIS A 79 -13.94 -4.59 8.08
CA HIS A 79 -15.06 -3.76 7.58
C HIS A 79 -16.07 -3.54 8.68
N ARG A 80 -16.45 -2.30 8.88
CA ARG A 80 -17.57 -1.96 9.74
C ARG A 80 -18.86 -1.96 8.94
N LEU A 81 -19.77 -2.86 9.31
CA LEU A 81 -21.13 -2.92 8.81
C LEU A 81 -22.12 -2.39 9.87
N GLU A 82 -23.37 -2.20 9.49
CA GLU A 82 -24.41 -1.85 10.46
C GLU A 82 -24.62 -2.96 11.47
N GLY A 83 -24.05 -2.76 12.67
CA GLY A 83 -24.24 -3.62 13.83
C GLY A 83 -23.20 -4.68 14.10
N PHE A 84 -22.19 -4.88 13.25
CA PHE A 84 -21.04 -5.77 13.49
C PHE A 84 -19.87 -5.45 12.55
N ASP A 85 -18.68 -5.89 12.92
CA ASP A 85 -17.49 -5.80 12.10
C ASP A 85 -17.16 -7.15 11.48
N VAL A 86 -16.77 -7.15 10.20
CA VAL A 86 -16.31 -8.34 9.46
C VAL A 86 -14.80 -8.31 9.38
N PHE A 87 -14.16 -9.37 9.84
CA PHE A 87 -12.73 -9.59 9.75
C PHE A 87 -12.46 -10.65 8.69
N GLU A 88 -11.65 -10.31 7.71
CA GLU A 88 -11.13 -11.22 6.70
C GLU A 88 -9.63 -11.38 6.93
N LEU A 89 -9.17 -12.61 7.13
CA LEU A 89 -7.74 -12.90 7.29
C LEU A 89 -7.07 -13.09 5.95
N ASP A 90 -5.80 -12.64 5.86
CA ASP A 90 -4.98 -12.87 4.68
C ASP A 90 -4.88 -14.37 4.38
N GLY A 91 -5.39 -14.79 3.23
CA GLY A 91 -5.27 -16.16 2.75
C GLY A 91 -3.85 -16.45 2.24
N SER A 92 -3.40 -17.71 2.38
CA SER A 92 -2.08 -18.18 1.96
C SER A 92 -2.00 -18.55 0.46
N ASP A 93 -2.36 -17.65 -0.44
CA ASP A 93 -2.18 -17.87 -1.90
C ASP A 93 -0.73 -17.67 -2.37
N ASN A 94 0.24 -18.17 -1.59
CA ASN A 94 1.67 -18.00 -1.85
C ASN A 94 2.12 -18.57 -3.21
N ALA A 95 1.50 -19.63 -3.73
CA ALA A 95 1.94 -20.27 -4.96
C ALA A 95 1.74 -19.40 -6.21
N ILE A 96 0.61 -18.68 -6.30
CA ILE A 96 0.32 -17.76 -7.41
C ILE A 96 1.25 -16.54 -7.32
N LEU A 97 1.41 -15.97 -6.13
CA LEU A 97 2.30 -14.84 -5.91
C LEU A 97 3.75 -15.17 -6.23
N GLN A 98 4.24 -16.37 -5.84
CA GLN A 98 5.57 -16.87 -6.18
C GLN A 98 5.75 -17.06 -7.69
N ALA A 99 4.78 -17.63 -8.38
CA ALA A 99 4.82 -17.78 -9.84
C ALA A 99 4.88 -16.41 -10.54
N LEU A 100 4.09 -15.45 -10.09
CA LEU A 100 4.11 -14.07 -10.58
C LEU A 100 5.45 -13.40 -10.32
N ALA A 101 6.04 -13.57 -9.13
CA ALA A 101 7.34 -13.01 -8.77
C ALA A 101 8.47 -13.58 -9.64
N LEU A 102 8.45 -14.87 -9.93
CA LEU A 102 9.42 -15.53 -10.83
C LEU A 102 9.29 -15.01 -12.27
N ALA A 103 8.06 -14.90 -12.78
CA ALA A 103 7.80 -14.35 -14.11
C ALA A 103 8.27 -12.90 -14.22
N ALA A 104 7.94 -12.06 -13.22
CA ALA A 104 8.34 -10.66 -13.17
C ALA A 104 9.88 -10.52 -13.14
N SER A 105 10.57 -11.34 -12.36
CA SER A 105 12.02 -11.34 -12.26
C SER A 105 12.70 -11.65 -13.61
N SER A 106 12.14 -12.56 -14.41
CA SER A 106 12.66 -12.89 -15.73
C SER A 106 12.48 -11.77 -16.77
N LEU A 107 11.42 -10.95 -16.63
CA LEU A 107 11.12 -9.83 -17.52
C LEU A 107 11.89 -8.55 -17.17
N ARG A 108 12.43 -8.44 -15.96
CA ARG A 108 13.13 -7.24 -15.51
C ARG A 108 14.34 -6.88 -16.36
N LYS A 109 15.19 -7.89 -16.67
CA LYS A 109 16.42 -7.67 -17.46
C LYS A 109 16.15 -7.14 -18.89
N PRO A 110 15.27 -7.75 -19.70
CA PRO A 110 14.95 -7.22 -21.01
C PRO A 110 14.29 -5.85 -20.95
N LEU A 111 13.47 -5.59 -19.93
CA LEU A 111 12.84 -4.28 -19.74
C LEU A 111 13.86 -3.20 -19.37
N SER A 112 14.80 -3.46 -18.46
CA SER A 112 15.88 -2.52 -18.13
C SER A 112 16.75 -2.20 -19.35
N SER A 113 17.00 -3.19 -20.23
CA SER A 113 17.70 -2.95 -21.49
C SER A 113 16.90 -2.06 -22.45
N ALA A 114 15.58 -2.24 -22.53
CA ALA A 114 14.71 -1.39 -23.34
C ALA A 114 14.64 0.05 -22.82
N LEU A 115 14.57 0.22 -21.48
CA LEU A 115 14.63 1.53 -20.83
C LEU A 115 15.94 2.26 -21.12
N SER A 116 17.08 1.57 -20.97
CA SER A 116 18.39 2.16 -21.29
C SER A 116 18.50 2.54 -22.77
N GLY A 117 17.92 1.73 -23.67
CA GLY A 117 17.86 2.05 -25.10
C GLY A 117 16.99 3.27 -25.39
N ALA A 118 15.83 3.38 -24.75
CA ALA A 118 14.94 4.53 -24.89
C ALA A 118 15.59 5.82 -24.38
N ALA A 119 16.27 5.77 -23.21
CA ALA A 119 17.01 6.90 -22.67
C ALA A 119 18.13 7.37 -23.65
N SER A 120 18.90 6.45 -24.21
CA SER A 120 19.95 6.79 -25.20
C SER A 120 19.38 7.42 -26.48
N LEU A 121 18.18 7.02 -26.91
CA LEU A 121 17.51 7.62 -28.06
C LEU A 121 16.99 9.03 -27.73
N LEU A 122 16.47 9.25 -26.54
CA LEU A 122 16.01 10.58 -26.07
C LEU A 122 17.17 11.58 -26.05
N ASP A 123 18.35 11.19 -25.57
CA ASP A 123 19.52 12.05 -25.51
C ASP A 123 20.04 12.50 -26.91
N SER A 124 19.73 11.73 -27.94
CA SER A 124 20.22 11.98 -29.32
C SER A 124 19.17 12.56 -30.26
N GLN A 125 17.90 12.68 -29.80
CA GLN A 125 16.80 13.10 -30.68
C GLN A 125 16.55 14.60 -30.57
N GLU A 126 16.45 15.28 -31.74
CA GLU A 126 16.17 16.72 -31.84
C GLU A 126 14.76 17.03 -32.39
N ASP A 127 14.11 16.06 -33.04
CA ASP A 127 12.76 16.25 -33.58
C ASP A 127 11.71 16.26 -32.46
N PRO A 128 10.93 17.34 -32.29
CA PRO A 128 9.95 17.46 -31.19
C PRO A 128 8.85 16.38 -31.22
N GLU A 129 8.43 15.93 -32.41
CA GLU A 129 7.39 14.91 -32.53
C GLU A 129 7.95 13.54 -32.12
N ALA A 130 9.15 13.20 -32.53
CA ALA A 130 9.84 12.00 -32.13
C ALA A 130 10.19 12.01 -30.63
N LEU A 131 10.60 13.14 -30.07
CA LEU A 131 10.80 13.30 -28.61
C LEU A 131 9.53 13.03 -27.83
N HIS A 132 8.39 13.57 -28.27
CA HIS A 132 7.12 13.29 -27.60
C HIS A 132 6.74 11.81 -27.64
N GLN A 133 6.92 11.13 -28.77
CA GLN A 133 6.66 9.69 -28.90
C GLN A 133 7.61 8.84 -28.04
N LEU A 134 8.90 9.22 -27.99
CA LEU A 134 9.88 8.54 -27.15
C LEU A 134 9.62 8.76 -25.66
N SER A 135 9.20 9.95 -25.25
CA SER A 135 8.79 10.22 -23.85
C SER A 135 7.57 9.39 -23.43
N GLN A 136 6.58 9.24 -24.33
CA GLN A 136 5.45 8.33 -24.10
C GLN A 136 5.90 6.88 -23.97
N LEU A 137 6.79 6.41 -24.88
CA LEU A 137 7.34 5.07 -24.80
C LEU A 137 8.09 4.83 -23.48
N ASN A 138 8.95 5.78 -23.09
CA ASN A 138 9.73 5.72 -21.87
C ASN A 138 8.83 5.66 -20.64
N ARG A 139 7.79 6.51 -20.57
CA ARG A 139 6.76 6.44 -19.54
C ARG A 139 6.10 5.06 -19.45
N ASN A 140 5.68 4.48 -20.59
CA ASN A 140 5.04 3.16 -20.62
C ASN A 140 6.00 2.06 -20.12
N LEU A 141 7.29 2.16 -20.44
CA LEU A 141 8.31 1.23 -19.92
C LEU A 141 8.48 1.36 -18.39
N HIS A 142 8.43 2.58 -17.84
CA HIS A 142 8.45 2.80 -16.38
C HIS A 142 7.19 2.22 -15.71
N GLN A 143 6.01 2.36 -16.33
CA GLN A 143 4.79 1.73 -15.83
C GLN A 143 4.90 0.19 -15.79
N ILE A 144 5.49 -0.41 -16.84
CA ILE A 144 5.74 -1.86 -16.85
C ILE A 144 6.74 -2.24 -15.76
N LEU A 145 7.83 -1.45 -15.57
CA LEU A 145 8.81 -1.69 -14.52
C LEU A 145 8.17 -1.65 -13.12
N ARG A 146 7.29 -0.69 -12.88
CA ARG A 146 6.49 -0.60 -11.66
C ARG A 146 5.61 -1.83 -11.44
N LEU A 147 4.88 -2.28 -12.48
CA LEU A 147 4.05 -3.48 -12.41
C LEU A 147 4.87 -4.73 -12.06
N LEU A 148 6.02 -4.91 -12.73
CA LEU A 148 6.95 -5.99 -12.45
C LEU A 148 7.53 -5.92 -11.04
N GLY A 149 7.84 -4.71 -10.55
CA GLY A 149 8.25 -4.47 -9.18
C GLY A 149 7.19 -4.94 -8.20
N ASN A 150 5.95 -4.50 -8.38
CA ASN A 150 4.82 -4.89 -7.53
C ASN A 150 4.54 -6.40 -7.54
N MET A 151 4.70 -7.07 -8.69
CA MET A 151 4.55 -8.53 -8.80
C MET A 151 5.69 -9.28 -8.10
N SER A 152 6.95 -8.83 -8.30
CA SER A 152 8.12 -9.46 -7.65
C SER A 152 8.06 -9.37 -6.14
N ASP A 153 7.55 -8.26 -5.62
CA ASP A 153 7.61 -7.97 -4.19
C ASP A 153 6.36 -8.40 -3.45
N ALA A 154 5.29 -8.79 -4.14
CA ALA A 154 4.08 -9.27 -3.49
C ALA A 154 4.35 -10.49 -2.58
N ASP A 155 5.31 -11.35 -2.95
CA ASP A 155 5.81 -12.46 -2.12
C ASP A 155 6.96 -12.01 -1.19
N TYR A 156 7.86 -11.16 -1.68
CA TYR A 156 9.08 -10.74 -1.00
C TYR A 156 8.79 -9.84 0.21
N VAL A 157 7.87 -8.88 0.09
CA VAL A 157 7.51 -7.92 1.17
C VAL A 157 6.89 -8.64 2.37
N SER A 158 6.19 -9.77 2.15
CA SER A 158 5.65 -10.57 3.26
C SER A 158 6.70 -11.39 4.01
N SER A 159 7.86 -11.69 3.39
CA SER A 159 8.85 -12.63 3.92
C SER A 159 10.21 -12.01 4.31
N HIS A 160 10.57 -10.83 3.81
CA HIS A 160 11.92 -10.27 3.97
C HIS A 160 11.89 -8.78 4.33
N CYS A 161 11.76 -8.46 5.61
CA CYS A 161 11.96 -7.10 6.12
C CYS A 161 13.43 -6.93 6.55
N ARG A 162 14.09 -5.87 6.07
CA ARG A 162 15.50 -5.53 6.38
C ARG A 162 15.56 -4.23 7.17
N PRO A 163 15.24 -4.26 8.47
CA PRO A 163 15.13 -3.04 9.25
C PRO A 163 16.49 -2.43 9.56
N GLU A 164 16.62 -1.14 9.36
CA GLU A 164 17.75 -0.30 9.76
C GLU A 164 17.28 0.87 10.61
N THR A 165 18.16 1.38 11.48
CA THR A 165 17.84 2.57 12.29
C THR A 165 17.82 3.79 11.39
N THR A 166 16.65 4.42 11.25
CA THR A 166 16.40 5.52 10.32
C THR A 166 15.74 6.68 11.06
N ASP A 167 16.12 7.92 10.70
CA ASP A 167 15.36 9.13 11.05
C ASP A 167 14.11 9.18 10.16
N LEU A 168 12.96 8.84 10.74
CA LEU A 168 11.71 8.69 10.01
C LEU A 168 11.19 10.01 9.42
N PRO A 169 11.14 11.14 10.17
CA PRO A 169 10.77 12.43 9.58
C PRO A 169 11.67 12.82 8.41
N ALA A 170 12.98 12.63 8.50
CA ALA A 170 13.89 12.92 7.40
C ALA A 170 13.59 12.06 6.15
N LEU A 171 13.36 10.75 6.35
CA LEU A 171 12.97 9.85 5.25
C LEU A 171 11.68 10.31 4.56
N PHE A 172 10.63 10.62 5.33
CA PHE A 172 9.37 11.08 4.75
C PHE A 172 9.53 12.41 4.04
N ARG A 173 10.28 13.36 4.59
CA ARG A 173 10.57 14.65 3.97
C ARG A 173 11.20 14.46 2.60
N ASP A 174 12.25 13.63 2.49
CA ASP A 174 12.93 13.35 1.22
C ASP A 174 11.97 12.78 0.16
N ILE A 175 11.07 11.87 0.55
CA ILE A 175 10.06 11.28 -0.35
C ILE A 175 9.07 12.35 -0.82
N PHE A 176 8.55 13.18 0.12
CA PHE A 176 7.55 14.20 -0.19
C PHE A 176 8.14 15.35 -1.02
N GLU A 177 9.37 15.79 -0.80
CA GLU A 177 10.05 16.81 -1.60
C GLU A 177 10.22 16.37 -3.05
N LYS A 178 10.63 15.13 -3.29
CA LYS A 178 10.69 14.55 -4.64
C LYS A 178 9.31 14.50 -5.29
N ALA A 179 8.32 13.99 -4.59
CA ALA A 179 6.95 13.91 -5.10
C ALA A 179 6.35 15.30 -5.40
N GLN A 180 6.59 16.30 -4.55
CA GLN A 180 6.15 17.69 -4.76
C GLN A 180 6.73 18.26 -6.07
N THR A 181 8.02 18.02 -6.32
CA THR A 181 8.70 18.44 -7.55
C THR A 181 8.03 17.85 -8.79
N LEU A 182 7.68 16.56 -8.76
CA LEU A 182 7.03 15.87 -9.89
C LEU A 182 5.57 16.32 -10.06
N PHE A 183 4.82 16.44 -8.98
CA PHE A 183 3.41 16.82 -9.03
C PHE A 183 3.21 18.28 -9.44
N SER A 184 4.10 19.19 -9.07
CA SER A 184 4.04 20.58 -9.51
C SER A 184 4.06 20.72 -11.03
N ARG A 185 4.76 19.80 -11.73
CA ARG A 185 4.81 19.75 -13.20
C ARG A 185 3.59 19.05 -13.82
N SER A 186 2.85 18.28 -13.05
CA SER A 186 1.62 17.59 -13.51
C SER A 186 0.32 18.38 -13.25
N GLY A 187 0.43 19.58 -12.67
CA GLY A 187 -0.72 20.42 -12.30
C GLY A 187 -1.43 19.96 -11.02
N LEU A 188 -0.78 19.12 -10.19
CA LEU A 188 -1.29 18.73 -8.89
C LEU A 188 -0.59 19.52 -7.78
N THR A 189 -1.33 19.89 -6.75
CA THR A 189 -0.77 20.53 -5.56
C THR A 189 -0.61 19.49 -4.45
N LEU A 190 0.64 19.20 -4.07
CA LEU A 190 0.95 18.36 -2.91
C LEU A 190 1.44 19.23 -1.75
N THR A 191 0.79 19.15 -0.60
CA THR A 191 1.27 19.77 0.64
C THR A 191 1.71 18.69 1.62
N TYR A 192 2.76 18.98 2.38
CA TYR A 192 3.24 18.08 3.42
C TYR A 192 3.55 18.85 4.69
N GLU A 193 2.86 18.50 5.77
CA GLU A 193 3.12 18.99 7.10
C GLU A 193 4.05 18.02 7.82
N ASP A 194 5.30 18.46 7.98
CA ASP A 194 6.39 17.67 8.52
C ASP A 194 6.43 17.67 10.05
N LEU A 195 6.92 16.57 10.61
CA LEU A 195 7.31 16.48 12.01
C LEU A 195 8.75 16.96 12.16
N ARG A 196 8.95 18.11 12.81
CA ARG A 196 10.27 18.75 12.92
C ARG A 196 11.24 18.05 13.85
N GLU A 197 10.74 17.29 14.82
CA GLU A 197 11.58 16.59 15.78
C GLU A 197 12.08 15.26 15.17
N PRO A 198 13.39 14.92 15.31
CA PRO A 198 13.90 13.65 14.82
C PRO A 198 13.29 12.49 15.61
N VAL A 199 12.85 11.45 14.90
CA VAL A 199 12.30 10.22 15.48
C VAL A 199 12.99 9.04 14.83
N TYR A 200 13.84 8.39 15.59
CA TYR A 200 14.58 7.21 15.13
C TYR A 200 13.76 5.94 15.34
N GLY A 201 13.63 5.14 14.29
CA GLY A 201 12.94 3.86 14.32
C GLY A 201 13.68 2.79 13.51
N LEU A 202 13.43 1.53 13.85
CA LEU A 202 13.96 0.39 13.13
C LEU A 202 13.01 0.04 11.99
N VAL A 203 13.35 0.40 10.75
CA VAL A 203 12.48 0.28 9.57
C VAL A 203 13.22 -0.18 8.34
N ASP A 204 12.51 -0.81 7.43
CA ASP A 204 12.96 -1.06 6.06
C ASP A 204 12.60 0.16 5.20
N ARG A 205 13.63 0.94 4.84
CA ARG A 205 13.47 2.19 4.11
C ARG A 205 12.85 1.99 2.75
N ASP A 206 13.29 0.97 2.02
CA ASP A 206 12.83 0.69 0.66
C ASP A 206 11.34 0.31 0.65
N GLN A 207 10.90 -0.51 1.62
CA GLN A 207 9.49 -0.84 1.80
C GLN A 207 8.64 0.38 2.14
N LEU A 208 9.11 1.26 3.04
CA LEU A 208 8.39 2.48 3.41
C LEU A 208 8.33 3.48 2.26
N GLU A 209 9.45 3.72 1.56
CA GLU A 209 9.47 4.61 0.39
C GLU A 209 8.43 4.16 -0.65
N ARG A 210 8.43 2.88 -1.01
CA ARG A 210 7.47 2.33 -1.95
C ARG A 210 6.02 2.40 -1.45
N ALA A 211 5.79 2.12 -0.18
CA ALA A 211 4.45 2.24 0.40
C ALA A 211 3.91 3.66 0.29
N VAL A 212 4.73 4.66 0.64
CA VAL A 212 4.36 6.08 0.56
C VAL A 212 4.14 6.52 -0.89
N LEU A 213 5.04 6.15 -1.81
CA LEU A 213 4.89 6.46 -3.23
C LEU A 213 3.65 5.79 -3.84
N ASN A 214 3.28 4.57 -3.41
CA ASN A 214 2.03 3.94 -3.82
C ASN A 214 0.79 4.64 -3.26
N ILE A 215 0.84 5.16 -2.03
CA ILE A 215 -0.24 6.00 -1.48
C ILE A 215 -0.38 7.27 -2.33
N LEU A 216 0.71 7.97 -2.63
CA LEU A 216 0.72 9.19 -3.42
C LEU A 216 0.28 8.94 -4.86
N SER A 217 0.70 7.84 -5.48
CA SER A 217 0.25 7.45 -6.82
C SER A 217 -1.26 7.20 -6.86
N ASN A 218 -1.81 6.52 -5.86
CA ASN A 218 -3.26 6.31 -5.77
C ASN A 218 -4.00 7.64 -5.58
N ALA A 219 -3.53 8.49 -4.68
CA ALA A 219 -4.11 9.82 -4.49
C ALA A 219 -4.10 10.63 -5.80
N ALA A 220 -2.97 10.69 -6.51
CA ALA A 220 -2.83 11.45 -7.75
C ALA A 220 -3.70 10.91 -8.91
N LYS A 221 -3.87 9.59 -9.01
CA LYS A 221 -4.75 8.97 -10.05
C LYS A 221 -6.21 9.39 -9.95
N PHE A 222 -6.69 9.59 -8.73
CA PHE A 222 -8.09 9.88 -8.48
C PHE A 222 -8.35 11.37 -8.21
N THR A 223 -7.30 12.18 -8.09
CA THR A 223 -7.37 13.63 -7.99
C THR A 223 -7.52 14.25 -9.37
N PRO A 224 -8.53 15.13 -9.60
CA PRO A 224 -8.67 15.83 -10.88
C PRO A 224 -7.49 16.78 -11.11
N LYS A 225 -7.33 17.22 -12.35
CA LYS A 225 -6.36 18.28 -12.69
C LYS A 225 -6.62 19.52 -11.84
N ASP A 226 -5.55 20.18 -11.40
CA ASP A 226 -5.56 21.31 -10.45
C ASP A 226 -6.10 20.96 -9.06
N GLY A 227 -6.26 19.67 -8.76
CA GLY A 227 -6.66 19.20 -7.44
C GLY A 227 -5.50 19.19 -6.43
N ARG A 228 -5.84 18.82 -5.18
CA ARG A 228 -4.94 18.91 -4.04
C ARG A 228 -4.81 17.58 -3.32
N ILE A 229 -3.60 17.32 -2.86
CA ILE A 229 -3.25 16.21 -1.98
C ILE A 229 -2.59 16.80 -0.73
N ASP A 230 -3.16 16.54 0.42
CA ASP A 230 -2.66 17.01 1.71
C ASP A 230 -2.11 15.84 2.51
N ALA A 231 -0.87 15.98 2.97
CA ALA A 231 -0.21 14.98 3.78
C ALA A 231 0.28 15.58 5.10
N SER A 232 0.24 14.80 6.17
CA SER A 232 0.77 15.20 7.48
C SER A 232 1.38 14.01 8.21
N LEU A 233 2.48 14.25 8.92
CA LEU A 233 3.16 13.27 9.76
C LEU A 233 3.06 13.73 11.22
N VAL A 234 2.48 12.88 12.08
CA VAL A 234 2.33 13.18 13.51
C VAL A 234 2.82 12.00 14.35
N ARG A 235 3.40 12.30 15.50
CA ARG A 235 3.77 11.32 16.50
C ARG A 235 2.64 11.17 17.52
N ARG A 236 2.24 9.91 17.78
CA ARG A 236 1.31 9.56 18.86
C ARG A 236 1.94 8.49 19.75
N GLY A 237 2.39 8.90 20.94
CA GLY A 237 3.07 7.99 21.87
C GLY A 237 4.25 7.30 21.23
N ASN A 238 4.17 5.97 21.07
CA ASN A 238 5.21 5.12 20.47
C ASN A 238 4.91 4.75 19.01
N SER A 239 4.10 5.53 18.31
CA SER A 239 3.79 5.36 16.90
C SER A 239 3.93 6.66 16.09
N LEU A 240 4.21 6.53 14.80
CA LEU A 240 4.10 7.58 13.80
C LEU A 240 2.87 7.32 12.93
N ARG A 241 2.17 8.38 12.61
CA ARG A 241 0.97 8.35 11.78
C ARG A 241 1.13 9.30 10.61
N LEU A 242 1.26 8.73 9.40
CA LEU A 242 1.20 9.47 8.15
C LEU A 242 -0.25 9.47 7.66
N SER A 243 -0.82 10.65 7.46
CA SER A 243 -2.15 10.84 6.86
C SER A 243 -1.98 11.49 5.50
N VAL A 244 -2.58 10.92 4.46
CA VAL A 244 -2.63 11.49 3.10
C VAL A 244 -4.09 11.56 2.69
N GLN A 245 -4.55 12.74 2.30
CA GLN A 245 -5.91 12.99 1.84
C GLN A 245 -5.88 13.62 0.46
N ASP A 246 -6.63 13.06 -0.48
CA ASP A 246 -6.85 13.63 -1.80
C ASP A 246 -8.18 14.40 -1.88
N SER A 247 -8.29 15.26 -2.89
CA SER A 247 -9.51 16.01 -3.21
C SER A 247 -10.29 15.37 -4.38
N GLY A 248 -10.11 14.08 -4.60
CA GLY A 248 -10.73 13.33 -5.68
C GLY A 248 -12.20 12.98 -5.45
N SER A 249 -12.72 12.06 -6.25
CA SER A 249 -14.11 11.60 -6.13
C SER A 249 -14.37 10.71 -4.91
N GLY A 250 -13.31 10.30 -4.21
CA GLY A 250 -13.40 9.30 -3.16
C GLY A 250 -13.58 7.88 -3.71
N ILE A 251 -13.69 6.92 -2.81
CA ILE A 251 -13.92 5.51 -3.15
C ILE A 251 -15.39 5.22 -2.91
N ALA A 252 -16.11 4.82 -3.97
CA ALA A 252 -17.50 4.40 -3.82
C ALA A 252 -17.61 3.22 -2.85
N GLN A 253 -18.70 3.15 -2.08
CA GLN A 253 -18.87 2.15 -1.03
C GLN A 253 -18.85 0.71 -1.59
N GLU A 254 -19.38 0.52 -2.82
CA GLU A 254 -19.33 -0.75 -3.53
C GLU A 254 -17.91 -1.15 -3.90
N VAL A 255 -17.06 -0.18 -4.28
CA VAL A 255 -15.64 -0.39 -4.58
C VAL A 255 -14.86 -0.64 -3.30
N MET A 256 -15.16 0.10 -2.23
CA MET A 256 -14.58 -0.13 -0.90
C MET A 256 -14.80 -1.58 -0.46
N SER A 257 -16.02 -2.10 -0.60
CA SER A 257 -16.34 -3.50 -0.30
C SER A 257 -15.70 -4.49 -1.28
N SER A 258 -15.39 -4.10 -2.51
CA SER A 258 -14.76 -4.95 -3.53
C SER A 258 -13.22 -4.95 -3.49
N LEU A 259 -12.59 -3.96 -2.84
CA LEU A 259 -11.15 -3.99 -2.54
C LEU A 259 -10.75 -5.24 -1.76
N PHE A 260 -11.71 -5.85 -1.07
CA PHE A 260 -11.56 -7.09 -0.30
C PHE A 260 -11.71 -8.34 -1.13
N ARG A 261 -12.54 -8.31 -2.17
CA ARG A 261 -12.86 -9.48 -2.96
C ARG A 261 -11.86 -9.66 -4.09
N ARG A 262 -10.56 -9.86 -3.78
CA ARG A 262 -9.55 -10.17 -4.80
C ARG A 262 -9.96 -11.31 -5.71
N HIS A 263 -10.73 -12.28 -5.18
CA HIS A 263 -11.14 -13.47 -5.89
C HIS A 263 -12.47 -13.35 -6.63
N LEU A 264 -13.21 -12.25 -6.45
CA LEU A 264 -14.49 -12.00 -7.12
C LEU A 264 -14.42 -10.89 -8.16
N ARG A 265 -13.24 -10.58 -8.70
CA ARG A 265 -13.17 -9.73 -9.90
C ARG A 265 -13.95 -10.42 -11.00
N GLN A 266 -15.16 -9.94 -11.27
CA GLN A 266 -15.83 -10.26 -12.51
C GLN A 266 -14.97 -9.73 -13.66
N PRO A 267 -14.58 -10.58 -14.64
CA PRO A 267 -13.92 -10.12 -15.85
C PRO A 267 -14.94 -9.27 -16.60
N GLY A 268 -14.86 -7.98 -16.52
CA GLY A 268 -15.80 -7.09 -17.19
C GLY A 268 -15.81 -5.63 -16.75
N ILE A 269 -15.21 -5.28 -15.63
CA ILE A 269 -14.99 -3.88 -15.24
C ILE A 269 -13.49 -3.62 -15.23
N GLU A 270 -12.89 -3.60 -16.41
CA GLU A 270 -11.54 -3.12 -16.61
C GLU A 270 -11.54 -1.59 -16.68
N ASP A 271 -11.70 -0.93 -15.56
CA ASP A 271 -11.22 0.44 -15.46
C ASP A 271 -9.69 0.35 -15.29
N SER A 272 -8.96 0.71 -16.34
CA SER A 272 -7.48 0.71 -16.39
C SER A 272 -6.85 1.52 -15.24
N ARG A 273 -7.61 2.41 -14.58
CA ARG A 273 -7.20 3.19 -13.42
C ARG A 273 -6.96 2.33 -12.17
N PHE A 274 -7.60 1.17 -12.04
CA PHE A 274 -7.47 0.33 -10.83
C PHE A 274 -6.28 -0.61 -10.82
N GLY A 275 -5.60 -0.81 -11.95
CA GLY A 275 -4.42 -1.68 -12.05
C GLY A 275 -4.65 -3.08 -11.48
N LEU A 276 -3.58 -3.81 -11.14
CA LEU A 276 -3.64 -5.17 -10.58
C LEU A 276 -4.06 -5.23 -9.09
N GLY A 277 -4.29 -4.08 -8.43
CA GLY A 277 -4.64 -4.03 -7.00
C GLY A 277 -3.49 -4.39 -6.04
N LEU A 278 -2.27 -4.61 -6.55
CA LEU A 278 -1.12 -5.00 -5.73
C LEU A 278 -0.58 -3.84 -4.87
N GLY A 279 -0.85 -2.57 -5.23
CA GLY A 279 -0.38 -1.41 -4.49
C GLY A 279 -0.88 -1.36 -3.03
N ILE A 280 -2.17 -1.60 -2.81
CA ILE A 280 -2.75 -1.62 -1.45
C ILE A 280 -2.15 -2.77 -0.64
N HIS A 281 -1.91 -3.92 -1.26
CA HIS A 281 -1.27 -5.05 -0.60
C HIS A 281 0.15 -4.71 -0.12
N MET A 282 0.92 -4.00 -0.94
CA MET A 282 2.26 -3.57 -0.57
C MET A 282 2.24 -2.57 0.59
N ILE A 283 1.31 -1.60 0.56
CA ILE A 283 1.15 -0.65 1.66
C ILE A 283 0.77 -1.38 2.96
N HIS A 284 -0.16 -2.34 2.89
CA HIS A 284 -0.57 -3.16 4.04
C HIS A 284 0.60 -4.01 4.56
N ALA A 285 1.34 -4.68 3.68
CA ALA A 285 2.49 -5.49 4.07
C ALA A 285 3.60 -4.64 4.73
N ALA A 286 3.85 -3.44 4.20
CA ALA A 286 4.75 -2.48 4.83
C ALA A 286 4.26 -2.07 6.23
N ALA A 287 2.97 -1.72 6.39
CA ALA A 287 2.37 -1.42 7.68
C ALA A 287 2.59 -2.58 8.68
N ARG A 288 2.25 -3.80 8.28
CA ARG A 288 2.40 -5.01 9.11
C ARG A 288 3.85 -5.26 9.52
N ASN A 289 4.80 -5.19 8.60
CA ASN A 289 6.23 -5.42 8.88
C ASN A 289 6.79 -4.39 9.88
N HIS A 290 6.23 -3.18 9.87
CA HIS A 290 6.60 -2.11 10.81
C HIS A 290 5.69 -2.02 12.04
N GLY A 291 4.87 -3.06 12.29
CA GLY A 291 4.01 -3.17 13.48
C GLY A 291 2.93 -2.12 13.58
N GLY A 292 2.49 -1.64 12.42
CA GLY A 292 1.47 -0.61 12.29
C GLY A 292 0.20 -1.11 11.61
N THR A 293 -0.60 -0.15 11.15
CA THR A 293 -1.90 -0.37 10.52
C THR A 293 -2.08 0.53 9.29
N LEU A 294 -2.97 0.14 8.40
CA LEU A 294 -3.40 0.93 7.26
C LEU A 294 -4.91 1.16 7.34
N LEU A 295 -5.32 2.43 7.38
CA LEU A 295 -6.73 2.82 7.36
C LEU A 295 -7.03 3.58 6.07
N ILE A 296 -8.08 3.18 5.37
CA ILE A 296 -8.58 3.85 4.17
C ILE A 296 -10.03 4.25 4.43
N THR A 297 -10.32 5.55 4.35
CA THR A 297 -11.65 6.11 4.60
C THR A 297 -11.99 7.15 3.55
N GLN A 298 -13.25 7.54 3.50
CA GLN A 298 -13.64 8.75 2.79
C GLN A 298 -13.11 9.98 3.53
N GLY A 299 -12.62 10.97 2.79
CA GLY A 299 -12.16 12.24 3.36
C GLY A 299 -13.32 13.10 3.86
N GLU A 300 -13.06 13.97 4.83
CA GLU A 300 -14.08 14.85 5.45
C GLU A 300 -14.77 15.79 4.45
N ASN A 301 -14.05 16.22 3.41
CA ASN A 301 -14.55 17.13 2.36
C ASN A 301 -14.70 16.41 1.00
N GLY A 302 -14.90 15.10 0.99
CA GLY A 302 -14.82 14.26 -0.20
C GLY A 302 -13.41 13.73 -0.40
N GLY A 303 -13.19 12.98 -1.50
CA GLY A 303 -11.91 12.31 -1.75
C GLY A 303 -11.67 11.12 -0.84
N THR A 304 -10.42 10.63 -0.84
CA THR A 304 -10.00 9.50 -0.03
C THR A 304 -8.97 9.95 1.01
N ARG A 305 -9.08 9.42 2.22
CA ARG A 305 -8.08 9.57 3.26
C ARG A 305 -7.43 8.23 3.55
N VAL A 306 -6.11 8.19 3.42
CA VAL A 306 -5.27 7.04 3.75
C VAL A 306 -4.42 7.37 4.96
N VAL A 307 -4.44 6.52 5.98
CA VAL A 307 -3.63 6.67 7.18
C VAL A 307 -2.76 5.44 7.38
N LEU A 308 -1.45 5.64 7.28
CA LEU A 308 -0.44 4.64 7.57
C LEU A 308 0.12 4.90 8.97
N THR A 309 -0.02 3.93 9.86
CA THR A 309 0.57 3.98 11.21
C THR A 309 1.77 3.04 11.26
N LEU A 310 2.84 3.45 11.92
CA LEU A 310 4.09 2.70 12.11
C LEU A 310 4.45 2.68 13.59
N ALA A 311 4.85 1.54 14.12
CA ALA A 311 5.39 1.47 15.48
C ALA A 311 6.83 1.98 15.51
N ILE A 312 7.16 2.85 16.46
CA ILE A 312 8.53 3.32 16.71
C ILE A 312 9.24 2.23 17.52
N ARG A 313 9.95 1.35 16.81
CA ARG A 313 10.76 0.29 17.42
C ARG A 313 12.20 0.77 17.56
N GLN A 314 12.81 0.60 18.72
CA GLN A 314 14.23 0.88 18.93
C GLN A 314 15.02 -0.42 18.90
N LYS A 315 16.30 -0.35 18.53
CA LYS A 315 17.19 -1.48 18.52
C LYS A 315 17.55 -1.85 19.96
N ASP A 316 17.18 -3.04 20.40
CA ASP A 316 17.67 -3.60 21.67
C ASP A 316 19.12 -4.07 21.47
N GLY A 317 20.08 -3.36 22.13
CA GLY A 317 21.46 -3.78 22.30
C GLY A 317 22.31 -3.95 21.03
N SER A 318 23.59 -3.84 21.18
CA SER A 318 24.68 -3.86 20.22
C SER A 318 24.72 -5.10 19.28
N ASN A 319 23.96 -5.12 18.23
CA ASN A 319 24.24 -5.96 17.07
C ASN A 319 24.95 -5.14 16.00
N ILE A 320 26.19 -5.47 15.71
CA ILE A 320 26.95 -4.96 14.57
C ILE A 320 26.20 -5.42 13.32
N SER A 321 25.54 -4.48 12.63
CA SER A 321 24.92 -4.79 11.33
C SER A 321 26.02 -4.78 10.28
N SER A 322 26.16 -5.90 9.56
CA SER A 322 26.96 -5.95 8.33
C SER A 322 26.40 -4.95 7.31
N PRO A 323 27.24 -4.35 6.45
CA PRO A 323 26.75 -3.50 5.38
C PRO A 323 25.75 -4.28 4.52
N ILE A 324 24.53 -3.77 4.41
CA ILE A 324 23.46 -4.40 3.67
C ILE A 324 23.67 -4.03 2.19
N PHE A 325 23.93 -5.01 1.34
CA PHE A 325 23.88 -4.84 -0.09
C PHE A 325 22.42 -4.51 -0.46
N ARG A 326 22.16 -3.26 -0.85
CA ARG A 326 20.86 -2.86 -1.39
C ARG A 326 20.77 -3.36 -2.82
N VAL A 327 19.81 -4.23 -3.09
CA VAL A 327 19.41 -4.53 -4.46
C VAL A 327 18.39 -3.47 -4.85
N ASP A 328 18.82 -2.52 -5.67
CA ASP A 328 17.93 -1.52 -6.23
C ASP A 328 16.88 -2.20 -7.11
N TYR A 329 15.60 -2.12 -6.69
CA TYR A 329 14.49 -2.77 -7.39
C TYR A 329 14.14 -2.08 -8.71
N THR A 330 14.57 -0.85 -8.91
CA THR A 330 14.35 -0.08 -10.15
C THR A 330 15.46 -0.30 -11.17
N GLY A 331 16.59 -0.89 -10.75
CA GLY A 331 17.73 -1.14 -11.63
C GLY A 331 18.50 0.14 -12.02
N GLY A 332 18.52 1.13 -11.12
CA GLY A 332 19.22 2.40 -11.28
C GLY A 332 18.34 3.56 -11.73
N PHE A 333 17.04 3.33 -11.95
CA PHE A 333 16.09 4.39 -12.28
C PHE A 333 15.56 5.08 -11.01
N ASP A 334 15.14 6.34 -11.12
CA ASP A 334 14.58 7.08 -9.98
C ASP A 334 13.30 6.42 -9.47
N HIS A 335 13.26 6.13 -8.18
CA HIS A 335 12.16 5.41 -7.52
C HIS A 335 10.84 6.18 -7.64
N ALA A 336 10.86 7.51 -7.49
CA ALA A 336 9.66 8.32 -7.57
C ALA A 336 9.09 8.37 -8.99
N LEU A 337 9.96 8.47 -10.02
CA LEU A 337 9.52 8.39 -11.42
C LEU A 337 8.87 7.04 -11.73
N VAL A 338 9.46 5.93 -11.27
CA VAL A 338 8.91 4.59 -11.50
C VAL A 338 7.57 4.44 -10.79
N GLU A 339 7.49 4.74 -9.50
CA GLU A 339 6.27 4.51 -8.71
C GLU A 339 5.13 5.48 -9.05
N LEU A 340 5.45 6.68 -9.55
CA LEU A 340 4.47 7.68 -9.95
C LEU A 340 4.19 7.68 -11.47
N ALA A 341 4.79 6.78 -12.25
CA ALA A 341 4.67 6.75 -13.72
C ALA A 341 3.22 6.71 -14.24
N ASP A 342 2.30 6.13 -13.48
CA ASP A 342 0.89 6.04 -13.86
C ASP A 342 0.16 7.39 -13.83
N CYS A 343 0.57 8.32 -12.97
CA CYS A 343 -0.10 9.60 -12.74
C CYS A 343 0.67 10.81 -13.28
N LEU A 344 1.92 10.61 -13.72
CA LEU A 344 2.74 11.68 -14.28
C LEU A 344 2.55 11.81 -15.80
N PRO A 345 2.64 13.04 -16.36
CA PRO A 345 2.58 13.25 -17.81
C PRO A 345 3.85 12.75 -18.50
N ALA A 346 3.74 12.43 -19.79
CA ALA A 346 4.83 11.83 -20.58
C ALA A 346 6.06 12.74 -20.68
N GLU A 347 5.86 14.04 -20.65
CA GLU A 347 6.91 15.07 -20.77
C GLU A 347 7.96 14.99 -19.64
N LEU A 348 7.62 14.36 -18.51
CA LEU A 348 8.56 14.12 -17.40
C LEU A 348 9.50 12.93 -17.65
N PHE A 349 9.32 12.19 -18.73
CA PHE A 349 10.10 11.01 -19.10
C PHE A 349 10.99 11.30 -20.32
N ASP A 350 11.38 12.55 -20.51
CA ASP A 350 12.21 13.04 -21.63
C ASP A 350 13.72 12.84 -21.44
N GLY A 351 14.15 12.23 -20.36
CA GLY A 351 15.57 12.01 -20.02
C GLY A 351 16.21 13.16 -19.23
N SER A 352 15.46 14.20 -18.87
CA SER A 352 15.97 15.35 -18.11
C SER A 352 16.02 15.14 -16.59
N PHE A 353 15.68 13.94 -16.10
CA PHE A 353 15.69 13.54 -14.68
C PHE A 353 16.70 12.45 -14.39
#